data_f8c234732b43ee2272efcf9e4a19ef21
#
_entry.id   f8c234732b43ee2272efcf9e4a19ef21
#
_cell.length_a   1.000
_cell.length_b   1.000
_cell.length_c   1.000
_cell.angle_alpha   90.00
_cell.angle_beta   90.00
_cell.angle_gamma   90.00
#
_symmetry.space_group_name_H-M   'P 1'
#
loop_
_entity.id
_entity.type
_entity.pdbx_description
1 polymer ?
#
loop_
_entity_poly.entity_id
_entity_poly.type
_entity_poly.pdbx_seq_one_letter_code
_entity_poly.pdbx_strand_id
1 'polypeptide(L)'
;TPVAGLTGNRMRAVADPVRANVFYAYDDKALVASSDSGATFTARASLPSGGSRLIRAAPEREGDLWAPLKQGGLARSIDGGASFKPVFDIDYCGAVGFGKAAPGKTYPTVFIWGSVKGLRGIYRSLDTGATWQRINDDAHQYGGPGDGHFIVGDMNRFGVVYMSTAGRGIVHGKPVTQ
;
A
#
# COMPACT_ATOMS: atom_id res chain seq x y z
N THR A 1 11.11 -1.54 26.13
CA THR A 1 10.25 -2.68 26.58
C THR A 1 9.61 -3.26 25.34
N PRO A 2 9.63 -4.59 25.13
CA PRO A 2 8.89 -5.22 24.05
C PRO A 2 7.40 -4.91 24.14
N VAL A 3 6.77 -4.64 23.00
CA VAL A 3 5.31 -4.42 22.94
C VAL A 3 4.62 -5.78 22.88
N ALA A 4 3.65 -6.02 23.74
CA ALA A 4 2.94 -7.29 23.81
C ALA A 4 2.19 -7.57 22.48
N GLY A 5 2.31 -8.81 21.98
CA GLY A 5 1.69 -9.25 20.73
C GLY A 5 2.45 -8.90 19.45
N LEU A 6 3.61 -8.21 19.55
CA LEU A 6 4.52 -8.00 18.43
C LEU A 6 5.69 -9.00 18.51
N THR A 7 5.79 -9.89 17.54
CA THR A 7 6.82 -10.95 17.50
C THR A 7 7.92 -10.71 16.47
N GLY A 8 7.78 -9.69 15.63
CA GLY A 8 8.68 -9.43 14.51
C GLY A 8 9.66 -8.28 14.74
N ASN A 9 10.92 -8.46 14.33
CA ASN A 9 11.99 -7.45 14.49
C ASN A 9 11.93 -6.27 13.52
N ARG A 10 11.02 -6.29 12.53
CA ARG A 10 10.96 -5.28 11.45
C ARG A 10 9.52 -4.92 11.07
N MET A 11 8.65 -4.85 12.07
CA MET A 11 7.27 -4.46 11.85
C MET A 11 7.17 -2.94 11.70
N ARG A 12 6.30 -2.50 10.78
CA ARG A 12 5.94 -1.09 10.62
C ARG A 12 4.46 -0.97 10.92
N ALA A 13 4.13 -0.26 11.99
CA ALA A 13 2.76 0.04 12.31
C ALA A 13 2.26 1.22 11.48
N VAL A 14 0.99 1.19 11.13
CA VAL A 14 0.23 2.26 10.52
C VAL A 14 -0.98 2.59 11.40
N ALA A 15 -1.25 3.87 11.61
CA ALA A 15 -2.44 4.30 12.32
C ALA A 15 -3.68 4.16 11.42
N ASP A 16 -4.82 3.84 12.01
CA ASP A 16 -6.10 4.03 11.35
C ASP A 16 -6.35 5.52 11.14
N PRO A 17 -6.70 5.98 9.92
CA PRO A 17 -6.84 7.41 9.66
C PRO A 17 -8.12 8.04 10.23
N VAL A 18 -9.05 7.22 10.74
CA VAL A 18 -10.35 7.64 11.25
C VAL A 18 -10.50 7.29 12.73
N ARG A 19 -10.14 6.08 13.12
CA ARG A 19 -10.26 5.62 14.50
C ARG A 19 -9.04 6.00 15.32
N ALA A 20 -9.22 6.85 16.30
CA ALA A 20 -8.18 7.14 17.28
C ALA A 20 -7.74 5.89 18.04
N ASN A 21 -6.47 5.83 18.41
CA ASN A 21 -5.85 4.74 19.18
C ASN A 21 -5.78 3.37 18.50
N VAL A 22 -6.17 3.26 17.21
CA VAL A 22 -6.11 2.02 16.44
C VAL A 22 -4.88 2.02 15.54
N PHE A 23 -4.10 0.95 15.62
CA PHE A 23 -2.91 0.71 14.81
C PHE A 23 -2.94 -0.68 14.21
N TYR A 24 -2.33 -0.82 13.05
CA TYR A 24 -2.18 -2.09 12.34
C TYR A 24 -0.72 -2.34 12.04
N ALA A 25 -0.28 -3.59 12.11
CA ALA A 25 1.05 -4.00 11.70
C ALA A 25 1.01 -5.38 11.05
N TYR A 26 1.94 -5.65 10.15
CA TYR A 26 2.05 -6.92 9.45
C TYR A 26 3.43 -7.52 9.70
N ASP A 27 3.47 -8.73 10.27
CA ASP A 27 4.69 -9.40 10.72
C ASP A 27 5.22 -10.46 9.74
N ASP A 28 4.74 -10.49 8.50
CA ASP A 28 5.07 -11.48 7.46
C ASP A 28 4.25 -12.78 7.51
N LYS A 29 3.37 -12.94 8.48
CA LYS A 29 2.45 -14.09 8.61
C LYS A 29 1.03 -13.65 8.90
N ALA A 30 0.88 -12.68 9.77
CA ALA A 30 -0.41 -12.21 10.22
C ALA A 30 -0.46 -10.68 10.27
N LEU A 31 -1.62 -10.13 10.02
CA LEU A 31 -1.95 -8.80 10.45
C LEU A 31 -2.26 -8.85 11.95
N VAL A 32 -1.68 -7.92 12.67
CA VAL A 32 -2.00 -7.66 14.07
C VAL A 32 -2.54 -6.24 14.21
N ALA A 33 -3.46 -6.03 15.15
CA ALA A 33 -4.05 -4.73 15.40
C ALA A 33 -4.03 -4.40 16.90
N SER A 34 -3.88 -3.12 17.18
CA SER A 34 -4.02 -2.51 18.49
C SER A 34 -5.25 -1.61 18.51
N SER A 35 -5.94 -1.54 19.64
CA SER A 35 -7.00 -0.56 19.92
C SER A 35 -6.72 0.25 21.19
N ASP A 36 -5.53 0.16 21.73
CA ASP A 36 -5.09 0.75 22.99
C ASP A 36 -3.83 1.64 22.82
N SER A 37 -3.75 2.37 21.71
CA SER A 37 -2.62 3.26 21.40
C SER A 37 -1.29 2.53 21.18
N GLY A 38 -1.34 1.26 20.79
CA GLY A 38 -0.14 0.46 20.54
C GLY A 38 0.45 -0.20 21.78
N ALA A 39 -0.25 -0.20 22.90
CA ALA A 39 0.20 -0.87 24.11
C ALA A 39 0.19 -2.41 23.97
N THR A 40 -0.85 -2.93 23.31
CA THR A 40 -0.95 -4.36 22.98
C THR A 40 -1.41 -4.56 21.53
N PHE A 41 -0.97 -5.68 20.93
CA PHE A 41 -1.41 -6.09 19.59
C PHE A 41 -2.00 -7.49 19.62
N THR A 42 -3.08 -7.70 18.89
CA THR A 42 -3.73 -9.00 18.73
C THR A 42 -3.79 -9.40 17.27
N ALA A 43 -3.64 -10.70 17.02
CA ALA A 43 -3.74 -11.24 15.66
C ALA A 43 -5.16 -11.02 15.09
N ARG A 44 -5.24 -10.66 13.82
CA ARG A 44 -6.49 -10.44 13.07
C ARG A 44 -6.65 -11.45 11.94
N ALA A 45 -5.87 -11.37 10.89
CA ALA A 45 -5.94 -12.26 9.75
C ALA A 45 -4.57 -12.78 9.37
N SER A 46 -4.52 -13.99 8.83
CA SER A 46 -3.33 -14.50 8.17
C SER A 46 -3.21 -13.91 6.77
N LEU A 47 -2.01 -13.54 6.39
CA LEU A 47 -1.63 -13.12 5.05
C LEU A 47 -0.57 -14.08 4.49
N PRO A 48 -0.47 -14.25 3.17
CA PRO A 48 0.59 -15.07 2.58
C PRO A 48 1.98 -14.63 3.05
N SER A 49 2.82 -15.59 3.40
CA SER A 49 4.23 -15.33 3.76
C SER A 49 5.01 -14.81 2.56
N GLY A 50 6.14 -14.13 2.80
CA GLY A 50 6.99 -13.58 1.74
C GLY A 50 6.50 -12.24 1.18
N GLY A 51 5.51 -11.63 1.78
CA GLY A 51 5.04 -10.29 1.43
C GLY A 51 6.06 -9.19 1.70
N SER A 52 5.66 -7.95 1.45
CA SER A 52 6.54 -6.78 1.65
C SER A 52 6.68 -6.35 3.11
N ARG A 53 5.92 -6.94 4.02
CA ARG A 53 5.75 -6.50 5.42
C ARG A 53 5.24 -5.06 5.54
N LEU A 54 4.63 -4.57 4.48
CA LEU A 54 4.02 -3.26 4.45
C LEU A 54 2.51 -3.42 4.56
N ILE A 55 1.90 -2.52 5.27
CA ILE A 55 0.47 -2.30 5.28
C ILE A 55 0.23 -0.80 5.08
N ARG A 56 -0.80 -0.44 4.37
CA ARG A 56 -1.22 0.96 4.18
C ARG A 56 -2.69 1.10 4.52
N ALA A 57 -3.02 2.05 5.34
CA ALA A 57 -4.40 2.45 5.59
C ALA A 57 -4.80 3.52 4.55
N ALA A 58 -5.97 3.36 3.95
CA ALA A 58 -6.47 4.31 2.97
C ALA A 58 -6.91 5.60 3.68
N PRO A 59 -6.45 6.79 3.22
CA PRO A 59 -6.83 8.06 3.83
C PRO A 59 -8.35 8.22 3.94
N GLU A 60 -8.80 8.75 5.08
CA GLU A 60 -10.21 9.02 5.39
C GLU A 60 -11.14 7.80 5.33
N ARG A 61 -10.58 6.59 5.46
CA ARG A 61 -11.34 5.32 5.42
C ARG A 61 -10.99 4.48 6.64
N GLU A 62 -11.97 4.31 7.53
CA GLU A 62 -11.82 3.43 8.69
C GLU A 62 -11.60 1.98 8.24
N GLY A 63 -10.56 1.34 8.76
CA GLY A 63 -10.31 -0.08 8.57
C GLY A 63 -10.02 -0.52 7.12
N ASP A 64 -9.82 0.42 6.19
CA ASP A 64 -9.50 0.11 4.78
C ASP A 64 -7.98 -0.03 4.62
N LEU A 65 -7.53 -1.27 4.54
CA LEU A 65 -6.12 -1.64 4.55
C LEU A 65 -5.70 -2.30 3.25
N TRP A 66 -4.51 -1.95 2.77
CA TRP A 66 -3.91 -2.50 1.56
C TRP A 66 -2.55 -3.11 1.88
N ALA A 67 -2.37 -4.38 1.49
CA ALA A 67 -1.17 -5.15 1.74
C ALA A 67 -0.50 -5.56 0.43
N PRO A 68 0.66 -4.99 0.06
CA PRO A 68 1.45 -5.47 -1.05
C PRO A 68 2.16 -6.77 -0.66
N LEU A 69 1.90 -7.84 -1.39
CA LEU A 69 2.33 -9.21 -1.05
C LEU A 69 3.46 -9.73 -1.95
N LYS A 70 4.15 -8.85 -2.66
CA LYS A 70 5.17 -9.24 -3.66
C LYS A 70 4.58 -10.22 -4.68
N GLN A 71 5.07 -11.45 -4.75
CA GLN A 71 4.57 -12.48 -5.66
C GLN A 71 3.12 -12.91 -5.36
N GLY A 72 2.59 -12.60 -4.20
CA GLY A 72 1.19 -12.77 -3.85
C GLY A 72 0.27 -11.65 -4.36
N GLY A 73 0.80 -10.70 -5.14
CA GLY A 73 0.03 -9.58 -5.67
C GLY A 73 -0.31 -8.53 -4.62
N LEU A 74 -1.54 -8.10 -4.59
CA LEU A 74 -2.07 -7.09 -3.68
C LEU A 74 -3.35 -7.60 -3.02
N ALA A 75 -3.48 -7.41 -1.73
CA ALA A 75 -4.69 -7.72 -1.00
C ALA A 75 -5.27 -6.48 -0.31
N ARG A 76 -6.58 -6.44 -0.14
CA ARG A 76 -7.31 -5.37 0.53
C ARG A 76 -8.27 -5.91 1.58
N SER A 77 -8.34 -5.21 2.70
CA SER A 77 -9.33 -5.37 3.76
C SER A 77 -10.15 -4.09 3.87
N ILE A 78 -11.43 -4.22 4.23
CA ILE A 78 -12.33 -3.10 4.54
C ILE A 78 -12.98 -3.26 5.92
N ASP A 79 -12.45 -4.18 6.72
CA ASP A 79 -13.00 -4.59 8.02
C ASP A 79 -11.94 -4.53 9.14
N GLY A 80 -10.98 -3.62 9.03
CA GLY A 80 -9.92 -3.46 10.02
C GLY A 80 -8.96 -4.65 10.06
N GLY A 81 -8.78 -5.34 8.93
CA GLY A 81 -7.88 -6.47 8.81
C GLY A 81 -8.43 -7.78 9.34
N ALA A 82 -9.74 -7.90 9.58
CA ALA A 82 -10.35 -9.17 9.96
C ALA A 82 -10.37 -10.17 8.79
N SER A 83 -10.49 -9.65 7.56
CA SER A 83 -10.35 -10.44 6.35
C SER A 83 -9.62 -9.67 5.24
N PHE A 84 -8.97 -10.37 4.32
CA PHE A 84 -8.34 -9.80 3.13
C PHE A 84 -8.84 -10.49 1.88
N LYS A 85 -9.12 -9.69 0.85
CA LYS A 85 -9.47 -10.18 -0.48
C LYS A 85 -8.36 -9.81 -1.48
N PRO A 86 -8.01 -10.71 -2.41
CA PRO A 86 -7.06 -10.38 -3.46
C PRO A 86 -7.63 -9.28 -4.37
N VAL A 87 -6.76 -8.37 -4.79
CA VAL A 87 -7.04 -7.42 -5.85
C VAL A 87 -6.65 -8.08 -7.18
N PHE A 88 -7.60 -8.18 -8.10
CA PHE A 88 -7.43 -8.94 -9.33
C PHE A 88 -6.41 -8.31 -10.30
N ASP A 89 -5.93 -9.14 -11.22
CA ASP A 89 -4.99 -8.78 -12.30
C ASP A 89 -3.59 -8.34 -11.83
N ILE A 90 -3.26 -8.43 -10.55
CA ILE A 90 -1.96 -8.05 -10.01
C ILE A 90 -1.13 -9.28 -9.68
N ASP A 91 -0.10 -9.54 -10.48
CA ASP A 91 0.79 -10.70 -10.31
C ASP A 91 1.89 -10.44 -9.28
N TYR A 92 2.28 -9.18 -9.16
CA TYR A 92 3.30 -8.73 -8.21
C TYR A 92 2.98 -7.34 -7.70
N CYS A 93 3.14 -7.10 -6.40
CA CYS A 93 3.05 -5.77 -5.82
C CYS A 93 4.16 -5.57 -4.78
N GLY A 94 5.09 -4.67 -5.07
CA GLY A 94 6.19 -4.32 -4.16
C GLY A 94 5.84 -3.19 -3.21
N ALA A 95 4.99 -2.26 -3.64
CA ALA A 95 4.54 -1.13 -2.83
C ALA A 95 3.17 -0.63 -3.29
N VAL A 96 2.40 -0.10 -2.35
CA VAL A 96 1.12 0.58 -2.57
C VAL A 96 1.09 1.90 -1.82
N GLY A 97 0.42 2.89 -2.36
CA GLY A 97 0.22 4.19 -1.74
C GLY A 97 -0.96 4.95 -2.33
N PHE A 98 -1.30 6.05 -1.71
CA PHE A 98 -2.49 6.84 -2.04
C PHE A 98 -2.11 8.26 -2.42
N GLY A 99 -2.95 8.88 -3.23
CA GLY A 99 -2.89 10.28 -3.60
C GLY A 99 -4.28 10.89 -3.73
N LYS A 100 -4.33 12.16 -4.06
CA LYS A 100 -5.58 12.90 -4.22
C LYS A 100 -6.57 12.14 -5.10
N ALA A 101 -7.82 12.09 -4.68
CA ALA A 101 -8.91 11.53 -5.47
C ALA A 101 -9.03 12.21 -6.84
N ALA A 102 -9.39 11.46 -7.85
CA ALA A 102 -9.69 12.01 -9.18
C ALA A 102 -10.89 12.98 -9.11
N PRO A 103 -10.98 13.95 -10.02
CA PRO A 103 -12.15 14.82 -10.09
C PRO A 103 -13.45 14.01 -10.12
N GLY A 104 -14.38 14.36 -9.24
CA GLY A 104 -15.68 13.67 -9.09
C GLY A 104 -15.62 12.32 -8.37
N LYS A 105 -14.46 11.91 -7.84
CA LYS A 105 -14.31 10.70 -7.03
C LYS A 105 -14.08 11.06 -5.56
N THR A 106 -14.53 10.17 -4.67
CA THR A 106 -14.37 10.31 -3.22
C THR A 106 -13.33 9.36 -2.63
N TYR A 107 -12.92 8.35 -3.39
CA TYR A 107 -11.85 7.44 -2.96
C TYR A 107 -10.49 7.95 -3.47
N PRO A 108 -9.44 7.90 -2.61
CA PRO A 108 -8.11 8.29 -3.02
C PRO A 108 -7.62 7.51 -4.25
N THR A 109 -6.85 8.17 -5.12
CA THR A 109 -6.15 7.45 -6.20
C THR A 109 -5.20 6.45 -5.58
N VAL A 110 -5.27 5.20 -6.03
CA VAL A 110 -4.36 4.14 -5.58
C VAL A 110 -3.20 4.05 -6.58
N PHE A 111 -1.98 4.06 -6.07
CA PHE A 111 -0.77 3.85 -6.84
C PHE A 111 -0.08 2.58 -6.39
N ILE A 112 0.43 1.79 -7.34
CA ILE A 112 1.29 0.64 -7.05
C ILE A 112 2.54 0.67 -7.91
N TRP A 113 3.62 0.12 -7.37
CA TRP A 113 4.69 -0.43 -8.18
C TRP A 113 4.55 -1.94 -8.18
N GLY A 114 4.32 -2.50 -9.37
CA GLY A 114 3.95 -3.90 -9.48
C GLY A 114 3.95 -4.43 -10.89
N SER A 115 3.32 -5.58 -11.07
CA SER A 115 3.04 -6.22 -12.35
C SER A 115 1.55 -6.47 -12.48
N VAL A 116 0.97 -5.97 -13.54
CA VAL A 116 -0.44 -6.16 -13.90
C VAL A 116 -0.48 -6.92 -15.21
N LYS A 117 -1.09 -8.12 -15.21
CA LYS A 117 -1.14 -9.01 -16.38
C LYS A 117 0.24 -9.25 -17.01
N GLY A 118 1.24 -9.52 -16.17
CA GLY A 118 2.62 -9.81 -16.59
C GLY A 118 3.46 -8.57 -16.92
N LEU A 119 2.89 -7.38 -17.05
CA LEU A 119 3.63 -6.17 -17.39
C LEU A 119 4.04 -5.39 -16.14
N ARG A 120 5.35 -5.18 -15.96
CA ARG A 120 5.89 -4.44 -14.82
C ARG A 120 5.83 -2.93 -15.03
N GLY A 121 5.53 -2.19 -13.95
CA GLY A 121 5.49 -0.75 -14.01
C GLY A 121 4.94 -0.06 -12.77
N ILE A 122 4.72 1.24 -12.92
CA ILE A 122 3.96 2.06 -11.99
C ILE A 122 2.54 2.15 -12.51
N TYR A 123 1.59 1.83 -11.67
CA TYR A 123 0.17 1.84 -12.03
C TYR A 123 -0.63 2.73 -11.12
N ARG A 124 -1.72 3.27 -11.65
CA ARG A 124 -2.76 3.94 -10.87
C ARG A 124 -4.11 3.28 -11.09
N SER A 125 -4.93 3.32 -10.05
CA SER A 125 -6.35 2.98 -10.11
C SER A 125 -7.18 4.15 -9.60
N LEU A 126 -8.28 4.46 -10.29
CA LEU A 126 -9.25 5.51 -9.95
C LEU A 126 -10.59 4.93 -9.47
N ASP A 127 -10.67 3.61 -9.36
CA ASP A 127 -11.88 2.83 -9.07
C ASP A 127 -11.63 1.76 -7.99
N THR A 128 -10.78 2.12 -7.03
CA THR A 128 -10.52 1.28 -5.84
C THR A 128 -9.91 -0.08 -6.20
N GLY A 129 -9.09 -0.13 -7.23
CA GLY A 129 -8.38 -1.33 -7.66
C GLY A 129 -9.13 -2.22 -8.64
N ALA A 130 -10.29 -1.79 -9.16
CA ALA A 130 -11.03 -2.57 -10.15
C ALA A 130 -10.34 -2.54 -11.53
N THR A 131 -9.74 -1.40 -11.90
CA THR A 131 -8.94 -1.28 -13.12
C THR A 131 -7.61 -0.57 -12.85
N TRP A 132 -6.60 -0.87 -13.68
CA TRP A 132 -5.26 -0.35 -13.53
C TRP A 132 -4.74 0.26 -14.83
N GLN A 133 -4.22 1.47 -14.75
CA GLN A 133 -3.55 2.17 -15.83
C GLN A 133 -2.06 2.29 -15.53
N ARG A 134 -1.21 1.77 -16.41
CA ARG A 134 0.24 2.01 -16.35
C ARG A 134 0.52 3.48 -16.65
N ILE A 135 1.38 4.11 -15.84
CA ILE A 135 1.69 5.55 -15.93
C ILE A 135 3.17 5.83 -16.21
N ASN A 136 3.97 4.79 -16.41
CA ASN A 136 5.34 4.90 -16.90
C ASN A 136 5.52 4.05 -18.15
N ASP A 137 6.52 4.36 -18.96
CA ASP A 137 6.95 3.58 -20.11
C ASP A 137 8.13 2.64 -19.77
N ASP A 138 8.64 1.93 -20.77
CA ASP A 138 9.74 0.99 -20.58
C ASP A 138 11.12 1.68 -20.40
N ALA A 139 11.28 2.91 -20.88
CA ALA A 139 12.48 3.69 -20.65
C ALA A 139 12.56 4.24 -19.20
N HIS A 140 11.42 4.31 -18.49
CA HIS A 140 11.30 4.90 -17.16
C HIS A 140 10.87 3.87 -16.11
N GLN A 141 11.55 2.72 -16.03
CA GLN A 141 11.28 1.66 -15.04
C GLN A 141 11.88 1.93 -13.65
N TYR A 142 13.01 2.64 -13.60
CA TYR A 142 13.71 3.06 -12.36
C TYR A 142 14.09 1.93 -11.39
N GLY A 143 14.01 0.66 -11.76
CA GLY A 143 14.39 -0.49 -10.92
C GLY A 143 13.45 -0.77 -9.74
N GLY A 144 12.33 -0.06 -9.63
CA GLY A 144 11.36 -0.22 -8.54
C GLY A 144 11.75 0.45 -7.23
N PRO A 145 10.89 0.34 -6.20
CA PRO A 145 11.13 0.92 -4.90
C PRO A 145 12.36 0.28 -4.25
N GLY A 146 13.39 1.06 -4.01
CA GLY A 146 14.57 0.62 -3.27
C GLY A 146 14.27 0.32 -1.80
N ASP A 147 15.26 0.43 -0.94
CA ASP A 147 15.13 0.10 0.49
C ASP A 147 14.05 0.88 1.24
N GLY A 148 13.66 2.05 0.73
CA GLY A 148 12.54 2.82 1.28
C GLY A 148 11.17 2.18 1.07
N HIS A 149 11.04 1.32 0.07
CA HIS A 149 9.81 0.59 -0.28
C HIS A 149 8.55 1.44 -0.25
N PHE A 150 8.60 2.63 -0.83
CA PHE A 150 7.40 3.45 -0.90
C PHE A 150 7.06 3.87 -2.33
N ILE A 151 5.77 3.97 -2.55
CA ILE A 151 5.13 4.76 -3.58
C ILE A 151 4.02 5.56 -2.90
N VAL A 152 3.89 6.83 -3.21
CA VAL A 152 2.88 7.71 -2.60
C VAL A 152 2.46 8.77 -3.61
N GLY A 153 1.16 9.01 -3.72
CA GLY A 153 0.63 10.14 -4.47
C GLY A 153 0.60 11.41 -3.62
N ASP A 154 0.64 12.55 -4.29
CA ASP A 154 0.40 13.84 -3.66
C ASP A 154 -1.08 13.96 -3.27
N MET A 155 -1.36 14.23 -2.00
CA MET A 155 -2.73 14.38 -1.50
C MET A 155 -3.36 15.73 -1.89
N ASN A 156 -2.57 16.70 -2.35
CA ASN A 156 -3.02 18.03 -2.75
C ASN A 156 -3.14 18.19 -4.27
N ARG A 157 -2.39 17.36 -5.04
CA ARG A 157 -2.31 17.45 -6.50
C ARG A 157 -2.65 16.11 -7.15
N PHE A 158 -3.79 16.05 -7.82
CA PHE A 158 -4.20 14.84 -8.52
C PHE A 158 -3.16 14.37 -9.55
N GLY A 159 -2.87 13.08 -9.55
CA GLY A 159 -2.02 12.41 -10.53
C GLY A 159 -0.52 12.54 -10.28
N VAL A 160 -0.09 13.37 -9.33
CA VAL A 160 1.33 13.44 -8.94
C VAL A 160 1.67 12.27 -8.04
N VAL A 161 2.79 11.60 -8.31
CA VAL A 161 3.25 10.42 -7.58
C VAL A 161 4.75 10.47 -7.33
N TYR A 162 5.18 9.97 -6.20
CA TYR A 162 6.58 9.83 -5.79
C TYR A 162 6.88 8.36 -5.49
N MET A 163 8.06 7.90 -5.87
CA MET A 163 8.52 6.55 -5.59
C MET A 163 10.01 6.56 -5.21
N SER A 164 10.37 5.81 -4.17
CA SER A 164 11.77 5.49 -3.90
C SER A 164 12.31 4.58 -5.00
N THR A 165 13.60 4.66 -5.29
CA THR A 165 14.25 3.82 -6.30
C THR A 165 15.48 3.12 -5.74
N ALA A 166 15.88 2.03 -6.38
CA ALA A 166 17.13 1.36 -6.09
C ALA A 166 18.30 2.17 -6.68
N GLY A 167 18.89 3.05 -5.87
CA GLY A 167 20.12 3.78 -6.22
C GLY A 167 19.96 5.09 -6.99
N ARG A 168 18.74 5.56 -7.26
CA ARG A 168 18.48 6.84 -7.98
C ARG A 168 17.73 7.89 -7.14
N GLY A 169 17.64 7.69 -5.82
CA GLY A 169 16.89 8.57 -4.93
C GLY A 169 15.39 8.44 -5.10
N ILE A 170 14.68 9.55 -5.10
CA ILE A 170 13.22 9.61 -5.28
C ILE A 170 12.92 10.13 -6.68
N VAL A 171 12.13 9.39 -7.42
CA VAL A 171 11.55 9.84 -8.69
C VAL A 171 10.14 10.35 -8.47
N HIS A 172 9.75 11.30 -9.31
CA HIS A 172 8.41 11.84 -9.28
C HIS A 172 7.80 11.86 -10.68
N GLY A 173 6.53 11.46 -10.76
CA GLY A 173 5.71 11.54 -11.95
C GLY A 173 4.62 12.58 -11.79
N LYS A 174 4.28 13.26 -12.89
CA LYS A 174 3.15 14.20 -12.95
C LYS A 174 2.38 13.99 -14.25
N PRO A 175 1.08 14.31 -14.30
CA PRO A 175 0.34 14.29 -15.54
C PRO A 175 1.01 15.23 -16.57
N VAL A 176 1.09 14.77 -17.81
CA VAL A 176 1.45 15.65 -18.93
C VAL A 176 0.22 16.54 -19.18
N THR A 177 0.37 17.83 -19.01
CA THR A 177 -0.63 18.81 -19.46
C THR A 177 -0.65 18.76 -20.98
N GLN A 178 -1.77 18.35 -21.53
CA GLN A 178 -2.08 18.54 -22.97
C GLN A 178 -2.37 19.99 -23.24
#